data_08bc01fbe7da5265b14d1bc36b28b397
#
_entry.id   08bc01fbe7da5265b14d1bc36b28b397
#
_cell.length_a   1.000
_cell.length_b   1.000
_cell.length_c   1.000
_cell.angle_alpha   90.00
_cell.angle_beta   90.00
_cell.angle_gamma   90.00
#
_symmetry.space_group_name_H-M   'P 1'
#
loop_
_entity.id
_entity.type
_entity.pdbx_description
1 polymer ?
#
loop_
_entity_poly.entity_id
_entity_poly.type
_entity_poly.pdbx_seq_one_letter_code
_entity_poly.pdbx_strand_id
1 'polypeptide(L)'
;MSASVASTAFEAALSASAGEGTVGAEECLARTRNVAREMLESRGYQEVVQTGTDKVVGTQSNRGRPDTLVLFLQEVKASVKVVREVLENISSTDTGKEIVLVSVHGSTTTKNENAHDNIKHLTYRFLMNNVTRHCLVPEHSFVPEDEAVVIAASFSSTPSQFPKLLATDPVSVFKGFEPGDTVRIQRRSLGGYNESEETFRYVI
;
A
#
# COMPACT_ATOMS: atom_id res chain seq x y z
N MET A 1 -16.25 -30.56 -6.28
CA MET A 1 -16.84 -29.66 -7.30
C MET A 1 -16.88 -28.18 -6.90
N SER A 2 -16.65 -27.78 -5.63
CA SER A 2 -16.73 -26.36 -5.19
C SER A 2 -15.49 -25.51 -5.50
N ALA A 3 -14.29 -26.07 -5.48
CA ALA A 3 -13.06 -25.32 -5.71
C ALA A 3 -12.88 -24.78 -7.14
N SER A 4 -13.34 -25.56 -8.15
CA SER A 4 -13.25 -25.19 -9.57
C SER A 4 -14.15 -24.00 -9.93
N VAL A 5 -15.32 -23.88 -9.31
CA VAL A 5 -16.29 -22.80 -9.56
C VAL A 5 -15.84 -21.51 -8.90
N ALA A 6 -15.22 -21.59 -7.74
CA ALA A 6 -14.67 -20.43 -7.03
C ALA A 6 -13.47 -19.83 -7.81
N SER A 7 -12.60 -20.66 -8.38
CA SER A 7 -11.48 -20.22 -9.21
C SER A 7 -11.94 -19.47 -10.46
N THR A 8 -12.94 -19.98 -11.17
CA THR A 8 -13.47 -19.32 -12.38
C THR A 8 -14.17 -17.98 -12.07
N ALA A 9 -14.88 -17.88 -10.95
CA ALA A 9 -15.51 -16.63 -10.52
C ALA A 9 -14.48 -15.58 -10.12
N PHE A 10 -13.40 -15.98 -9.46
CA PHE A 10 -12.29 -15.12 -9.10
C PHE A 10 -11.58 -14.59 -10.35
N GLU A 11 -11.23 -15.46 -11.30
CA GLU A 11 -10.57 -15.09 -12.55
C GLU A 11 -11.41 -14.13 -13.39
N ALA A 12 -12.73 -14.36 -13.49
CA ALA A 12 -13.65 -13.47 -14.18
C ALA A 12 -13.74 -12.10 -13.49
N ALA A 13 -13.84 -12.07 -12.15
CA ALA A 13 -13.89 -10.83 -11.37
C ALA A 13 -12.57 -10.04 -11.45
N LEU A 14 -11.44 -10.74 -11.46
CA LEU A 14 -10.12 -10.13 -11.59
C LEU A 14 -9.94 -9.51 -12.98
N SER A 15 -10.29 -10.22 -14.04
CA SER A 15 -10.23 -9.71 -15.42
C SER A 15 -11.15 -8.51 -15.62
N ALA A 16 -12.35 -8.53 -15.06
CA ALA A 16 -13.27 -7.38 -15.09
C ALA A 16 -12.72 -6.15 -14.32
N SER A 17 -11.95 -6.36 -13.25
CA SER A 17 -11.34 -5.27 -12.48
C SER A 17 -10.14 -4.61 -13.18
N ALA A 18 -9.53 -5.32 -14.13
CA ALA A 18 -8.36 -4.85 -14.87
C ALA A 18 -8.69 -3.81 -15.97
N GLY A 19 -9.96 -3.65 -16.33
CA GLY A 19 -10.43 -2.76 -17.40
C GLY A 19 -10.47 -3.42 -18.77
N GLU A 20 -11.00 -2.69 -19.75
CA GLU A 20 -11.18 -3.18 -21.14
C GLU A 20 -9.85 -3.41 -21.85
N GLY A 21 -9.35 -4.60 -21.75
CA GLY A 21 -8.22 -5.14 -22.50
C GLY A 21 -8.01 -6.56 -22.02
N THR A 22 -7.94 -7.50 -22.92
CA THR A 22 -7.85 -8.95 -22.70
C THR A 22 -6.56 -9.36 -21.97
N VAL A 23 -6.35 -8.84 -20.75
CA VAL A 23 -5.27 -9.26 -19.87
C VAL A 23 -5.76 -10.49 -19.13
N GLY A 24 -5.09 -11.63 -19.29
CA GLY A 24 -5.43 -12.87 -18.60
C GLY A 24 -5.30 -12.70 -17.08
N ALA A 25 -6.07 -13.45 -16.31
CA ALA A 25 -6.04 -13.41 -14.85
C ALA A 25 -4.62 -13.65 -14.29
N GLU A 26 -3.87 -14.54 -14.91
CA GLU A 26 -2.48 -14.85 -14.51
C GLU A 26 -1.53 -13.66 -14.71
N GLU A 27 -1.67 -12.95 -15.81
CA GLU A 27 -0.91 -11.72 -16.09
C GLU A 27 -1.27 -10.60 -15.10
N CYS A 28 -2.57 -10.44 -14.78
CA CYS A 28 -3.03 -9.53 -13.73
C CYS A 28 -2.39 -9.85 -12.38
N LEU A 29 -2.37 -11.12 -11.99
CA LEU A 29 -1.73 -11.57 -10.76
C LEU A 29 -0.22 -11.32 -10.74
N ALA A 30 0.46 -11.59 -11.83
CA ALA A 30 1.89 -11.32 -11.96
C ALA A 30 2.19 -9.82 -11.83
N ARG A 31 1.39 -8.99 -12.50
CA ARG A 31 1.53 -7.53 -12.45
C ARG A 31 1.28 -6.97 -11.05
N THR A 32 0.21 -7.41 -10.39
CA THR A 32 -0.11 -6.95 -9.02
C THR A 32 0.96 -7.34 -8.00
N ARG A 33 1.57 -8.53 -8.14
CA ARG A 33 2.69 -8.94 -7.29
C ARG A 33 3.92 -8.06 -7.50
N ASN A 34 4.24 -7.74 -8.75
CA ASN A 34 5.36 -6.84 -9.06
C ASN A 34 5.13 -5.46 -8.46
N VAL A 35 3.92 -4.91 -8.60
CA VAL A 35 3.58 -3.59 -8.00
C VAL A 35 3.58 -3.65 -6.48
N ALA A 36 3.14 -4.75 -5.86
CA ALA A 36 3.24 -4.94 -4.41
C ALA A 36 4.70 -4.97 -3.92
N ARG A 37 5.60 -5.58 -4.69
CA ARG A 37 7.04 -5.54 -4.40
C ARG A 37 7.56 -4.11 -4.47
N GLU A 38 7.27 -3.37 -5.56
CA GLU A 38 7.65 -1.96 -5.68
C GLU A 38 7.07 -1.09 -4.55
N MET A 39 5.86 -1.40 -4.09
CA MET A 39 5.24 -0.74 -2.95
C MET A 39 6.06 -0.96 -1.68
N LEU A 40 6.45 -2.19 -1.37
CA LEU A 40 7.28 -2.51 -0.20
C LEU A 40 8.67 -1.86 -0.30
N GLU A 41 9.32 -1.94 -1.44
CA GLU A 41 10.60 -1.25 -1.70
C GLU A 41 10.46 0.27 -1.47
N SER A 42 9.37 0.87 -1.96
CA SER A 42 9.11 2.31 -1.78
C SER A 42 8.79 2.71 -0.33
N ARG A 43 8.33 1.77 0.50
CA ARG A 43 8.12 1.94 1.95
C ARG A 43 9.42 1.81 2.75
N GLY A 44 10.53 1.44 2.08
CA GLY A 44 11.86 1.35 2.66
C GLY A 44 12.21 -0.02 3.22
N TYR A 45 11.53 -1.09 2.78
CA TYR A 45 11.97 -2.46 3.09
C TYR A 45 13.17 -2.84 2.22
N GLN A 46 14.23 -3.34 2.86
CA GLN A 46 15.48 -3.68 2.17
C GLN A 46 15.42 -5.06 1.51
N GLU A 47 14.72 -5.99 2.17
CA GLU A 47 14.53 -7.33 1.67
C GLU A 47 13.05 -7.55 1.35
N VAL A 48 12.75 -7.81 0.09
CA VAL A 48 11.39 -8.12 -0.38
C VAL A 48 11.41 -9.47 -1.05
N VAL A 49 10.82 -10.46 -0.39
CA VAL A 49 10.80 -11.86 -0.82
C VAL A 49 9.39 -12.27 -1.21
N GLN A 50 9.26 -12.82 -2.42
CA GLN A 50 8.03 -13.46 -2.85
C GLN A 50 8.08 -14.94 -2.50
N THR A 51 7.11 -15.41 -1.73
CA THR A 51 6.97 -16.82 -1.35
C THR A 51 5.72 -17.40 -1.99
N GLY A 52 5.91 -18.24 -3.00
CA GLY A 52 4.80 -18.81 -3.77
C GLY A 52 4.06 -17.79 -4.63
N THR A 53 2.78 -18.07 -4.88
CA THR A 53 1.89 -17.25 -5.71
C THR A 53 1.12 -16.21 -4.91
N ASP A 54 0.99 -16.39 -3.61
CA ASP A 54 -0.02 -15.71 -2.80
C ASP A 54 0.58 -14.81 -1.71
N LYS A 55 1.92 -14.75 -1.61
CA LYS A 55 2.59 -14.09 -0.49
C LYS A 55 3.80 -13.28 -0.94
N VAL A 56 3.87 -12.01 -0.49
CA VAL A 56 5.06 -11.16 -0.58
C VAL A 56 5.38 -10.60 0.81
N VAL A 57 6.63 -10.74 1.24
CA VAL A 57 7.10 -10.33 2.56
C VAL A 57 8.14 -9.24 2.41
N GLY A 58 7.97 -8.14 3.11
CA GLY A 58 8.98 -7.11 3.27
C GLY A 58 9.57 -7.14 4.68
N THR A 59 10.88 -7.24 4.77
CA THR A 59 11.64 -7.28 6.03
C THR A 59 12.67 -6.16 6.09
N GLN A 60 13.16 -5.86 7.29
CA GLN A 60 14.20 -4.86 7.52
C GLN A 60 13.81 -3.45 7.03
N SER A 61 12.74 -2.89 7.59
CA SER A 61 12.33 -1.52 7.30
C SER A 61 13.37 -0.51 7.79
N ASN A 62 13.81 0.40 6.91
CA ASN A 62 14.69 1.51 7.25
C ASN A 62 13.98 2.61 8.08
N ARG A 63 12.65 2.51 8.26
CA ARG A 63 11.82 3.45 9.05
C ARG A 63 11.47 2.90 10.44
N GLY A 64 12.08 1.79 10.88
CA GLY A 64 11.77 1.15 12.15
C GLY A 64 10.36 0.55 12.23
N ARG A 65 9.69 0.35 11.09
CA ARG A 65 8.37 -0.27 11.02
C ARG A 65 8.45 -1.79 11.14
N PRO A 66 7.39 -2.44 11.61
CA PRO A 66 7.33 -3.89 11.63
C PRO A 66 7.41 -4.44 10.20
N ASP A 67 7.89 -5.66 10.07
CA ASP A 67 7.87 -6.37 8.80
C ASP A 67 6.44 -6.42 8.25
N THR A 68 6.30 -6.34 6.93
CA THR A 68 4.98 -6.35 6.28
C THR A 68 4.80 -7.61 5.47
N LEU A 69 3.63 -8.23 5.64
CA LEU A 69 3.19 -9.41 4.91
C LEU A 69 2.03 -9.03 3.99
N VAL A 70 2.22 -9.12 2.69
CA VAL A 70 1.17 -8.93 1.69
C VAL A 70 0.64 -10.29 1.26
N LEU A 71 -0.66 -10.52 1.47
CA LEU A 71 -1.36 -11.76 1.14
C LEU A 71 -2.39 -11.51 0.03
N PHE A 72 -2.27 -12.25 -1.06
CA PHE A 72 -3.18 -12.21 -2.19
C PHE A 72 -4.27 -13.26 -2.02
N LEU A 73 -5.49 -12.80 -1.75
CA LEU A 73 -6.64 -13.68 -1.57
C LEU A 73 -7.21 -14.07 -2.93
N GLN A 74 -7.42 -15.36 -3.15
CA GLN A 74 -8.12 -15.90 -4.33
C GLN A 74 -9.65 -15.81 -4.18
N GLU A 75 -10.11 -14.97 -3.29
CA GLU A 75 -11.52 -14.72 -3.00
C GLU A 75 -11.96 -13.37 -3.58
N VAL A 76 -13.18 -13.34 -4.12
CA VAL A 76 -13.76 -12.11 -4.69
C VAL A 76 -13.90 -11.01 -3.63
N LYS A 77 -14.24 -11.40 -2.40
CA LYS A 77 -14.38 -10.49 -1.24
C LYS A 77 -13.70 -11.05 -0.01
N ALA A 78 -12.96 -10.21 0.69
CA ALA A 78 -12.45 -10.54 2.02
C ALA A 78 -13.60 -10.48 3.05
N SER A 79 -14.26 -11.62 3.28
CA SER A 79 -15.27 -11.74 4.34
C SER A 79 -14.60 -11.97 5.71
N VAL A 80 -15.32 -11.69 6.81
CA VAL A 80 -14.83 -11.95 8.19
C VAL A 80 -14.32 -13.37 8.36
N LYS A 81 -15.03 -14.34 7.77
CA LYS A 81 -14.67 -15.76 7.85
C LYS A 81 -13.31 -16.01 7.16
N VAL A 82 -13.12 -15.49 5.95
CA VAL A 82 -11.86 -15.62 5.18
C VAL A 82 -10.71 -14.95 5.93
N VAL A 83 -10.93 -13.74 6.44
CA VAL A 83 -9.90 -13.03 7.21
C VAL A 83 -9.49 -13.83 8.45
N ARG A 84 -10.46 -14.39 9.19
CA ARG A 84 -10.17 -15.22 10.37
C ARG A 84 -9.40 -16.50 10.01
N GLU A 85 -9.82 -17.18 8.96
CA GLU A 85 -9.14 -18.39 8.47
C GLU A 85 -7.71 -18.10 8.04
N VAL A 86 -7.49 -16.97 7.35
CA VAL A 86 -6.14 -16.52 6.97
C VAL A 86 -5.29 -16.24 8.19
N LEU A 87 -5.85 -15.57 9.21
CA LEU A 87 -5.12 -15.26 10.45
C LEU A 87 -4.77 -16.52 11.25
N GLU A 88 -5.67 -17.50 11.30
CA GLU A 88 -5.42 -18.80 11.95
C GLU A 88 -4.32 -19.61 11.23
N ASN A 89 -4.20 -19.44 9.91
CA ASN A 89 -3.19 -20.11 9.07
C ASN A 89 -1.84 -19.36 9.01
N ILE A 90 -1.75 -18.16 9.57
CA ILE A 90 -0.49 -17.41 9.63
C ILE A 90 0.48 -18.15 10.56
N SER A 91 1.67 -18.42 10.04
CA SER A 91 2.74 -19.08 10.77
C SER A 91 3.16 -18.26 11.99
N SER A 92 3.63 -18.91 13.05
CA SER A 92 4.19 -18.26 14.24
C SER A 92 5.35 -17.29 13.92
N THR A 93 6.04 -17.50 12.81
CA THR A 93 7.11 -16.62 12.30
C THR A 93 6.60 -15.30 11.73
N ASP A 94 5.32 -15.21 11.40
CA ASP A 94 4.69 -14.03 10.83
C ASP A 94 3.87 -13.23 11.87
N THR A 95 3.85 -13.72 13.11
CA THR A 95 3.17 -13.06 14.23
C THR A 95 3.88 -11.73 14.55
N GLY A 96 3.12 -10.65 14.63
CA GLY A 96 3.66 -9.29 14.90
C GLY A 96 4.00 -8.48 13.65
N LYS A 97 3.84 -9.05 12.44
CA LYS A 97 3.99 -8.31 11.18
C LYS A 97 2.72 -7.51 10.86
N GLU A 98 2.89 -6.41 10.13
CA GLU A 98 1.76 -5.73 9.49
C GLU A 98 1.22 -6.62 8.37
N ILE A 99 -0.09 -6.83 8.32
CA ILE A 99 -0.71 -7.69 7.32
C ILE A 99 -1.48 -6.82 6.32
N VAL A 100 -1.16 -6.96 5.04
CA VAL A 100 -1.89 -6.33 3.94
C VAL A 100 -2.64 -7.42 3.17
N LEU A 101 -3.96 -7.42 3.26
CA LEU A 101 -4.81 -8.35 2.52
C LEU A 101 -5.24 -7.73 1.19
N VAL A 102 -5.05 -8.45 0.11
CA VAL A 102 -5.42 -8.03 -1.25
C VAL A 102 -6.56 -8.88 -1.76
N SER A 103 -7.70 -8.26 -2.08
CA SER A 103 -8.89 -8.94 -2.65
C SER A 103 -9.46 -8.16 -3.83
N VAL A 104 -10.35 -8.78 -4.63
CA VAL A 104 -10.90 -8.13 -5.84
C VAL A 104 -11.79 -6.93 -5.48
N HIS A 105 -12.72 -7.10 -4.53
CA HIS A 105 -13.72 -6.08 -4.18
C HIS A 105 -13.51 -5.46 -2.78
N GLY A 106 -12.35 -5.65 -2.17
CA GLY A 106 -12.06 -5.14 -0.83
C GLY A 106 -12.77 -5.93 0.28
N SER A 107 -12.75 -5.40 1.50
CA SER A 107 -13.34 -6.05 2.67
C SER A 107 -14.75 -5.54 2.96
N THR A 108 -15.62 -6.42 3.42
CA THR A 108 -16.93 -6.06 3.95
C THR A 108 -16.89 -5.67 5.44
N THR A 109 -15.74 -5.81 6.08
CA THR A 109 -15.53 -5.74 7.54
C THR A 109 -15.03 -4.41 8.08
N THR A 110 -14.99 -3.36 7.28
CA THR A 110 -14.39 -2.06 7.58
C THR A 110 -14.86 -1.36 8.87
N LYS A 111 -15.83 -1.88 9.60
CA LYS A 111 -16.35 -1.23 10.82
C LYS A 111 -16.15 -1.99 12.13
N ASN A 112 -15.73 -3.25 12.10
CA ASN A 112 -15.52 -4.06 13.31
C ASN A 112 -14.07 -4.52 13.52
N GLU A 113 -13.14 -3.90 12.84
CA GLU A 113 -11.73 -4.32 12.76
C GLU A 113 -10.88 -3.89 13.96
N ASN A 114 -11.49 -3.31 14.99
CA ASN A 114 -10.78 -2.98 16.24
C ASN A 114 -10.17 -4.18 16.99
N ALA A 115 -10.29 -5.39 16.43
CA ALA A 115 -9.65 -6.58 16.98
C ALA A 115 -8.21 -6.81 16.45
N HIS A 116 -7.84 -6.18 15.31
CA HIS A 116 -6.53 -6.36 14.69
C HIS A 116 -6.10 -5.07 13.97
N ASP A 117 -5.56 -4.12 14.73
CA ASP A 117 -5.06 -2.82 14.23
C ASP A 117 -3.96 -2.94 13.15
N ASN A 118 -3.40 -4.14 12.99
CA ASN A 118 -2.29 -4.40 12.07
C ASN A 118 -2.73 -4.93 10.70
N ILE A 119 -4.04 -4.93 10.38
CA ILE A 119 -4.53 -5.44 9.08
C ILE A 119 -5.00 -4.29 8.21
N LYS A 120 -4.36 -4.15 7.05
CA LYS A 120 -4.76 -3.21 6.00
C LYS A 120 -5.35 -3.96 4.82
N HIS A 121 -6.39 -3.41 4.19
CA HIS A 121 -7.03 -4.02 3.03
C HIS A 121 -6.75 -3.20 1.78
N LEU A 122 -6.27 -3.85 0.73
CA LEU A 122 -6.11 -3.28 -0.60
C LEU A 122 -6.92 -4.07 -1.63
N THR A 123 -7.17 -3.47 -2.76
CA THR A 123 -7.80 -4.16 -3.90
C THR A 123 -6.76 -4.50 -4.96
N TYR A 124 -7.00 -5.57 -5.72
CA TYR A 124 -6.18 -5.88 -6.90
C TYR A 124 -6.10 -4.67 -7.84
N ARG A 125 -7.22 -3.95 -8.04
CA ARG A 125 -7.26 -2.75 -8.88
C ARG A 125 -6.28 -1.67 -8.43
N PHE A 126 -6.09 -1.49 -7.13
CA PHE A 126 -5.12 -0.55 -6.58
C PHE A 126 -3.68 -0.93 -6.94
N LEU A 127 -3.37 -2.23 -6.94
CA LEU A 127 -2.05 -2.78 -7.25
C LEU A 127 -1.84 -3.10 -8.74
N MET A 128 -2.81 -2.81 -9.62
CA MET A 128 -2.61 -2.98 -11.07
C MET A 128 -1.58 -2.00 -11.63
N ASN A 129 -1.47 -0.82 -11.05
CA ASN A 129 -0.54 0.21 -11.49
C ASN A 129 0.15 0.87 -10.29
N ASN A 130 1.42 1.17 -10.44
CA ASN A 130 2.15 1.97 -9.47
C ASN A 130 1.77 3.45 -9.64
N VAL A 131 0.94 3.96 -8.73
CA VAL A 131 0.45 5.34 -8.74
C VAL A 131 1.59 6.37 -8.71
N THR A 132 2.71 6.04 -8.08
CA THR A 132 3.85 6.96 -7.94
C THR A 132 4.65 7.15 -9.24
N ARG A 133 4.45 6.28 -10.24
CA ARG A 133 5.08 6.39 -11.56
C ARG A 133 4.31 7.28 -12.55
N HIS A 134 3.12 7.74 -12.16
CA HIS A 134 2.33 8.58 -13.04
C HIS A 134 3.01 9.95 -13.22
N CYS A 135 3.10 10.44 -14.45
CA CYS A 135 3.85 11.67 -14.80
C CYS A 135 3.39 12.94 -14.07
N LEU A 136 2.12 13.00 -13.64
CA LEU A 136 1.55 14.13 -12.89
C LEU A 136 1.70 13.97 -11.36
N VAL A 137 2.13 12.81 -10.88
CA VAL A 137 2.34 12.58 -9.45
C VAL A 137 3.77 13.00 -9.09
N PRO A 138 3.92 14.03 -8.26
CA PRO A 138 5.23 14.47 -7.81
C PRO A 138 5.87 13.43 -6.90
N GLU A 139 7.17 13.54 -6.71
CA GLU A 139 7.88 12.70 -5.77
C GLU A 139 7.47 13.02 -4.33
N HIS A 140 7.09 12.00 -3.58
CA HIS A 140 6.75 12.08 -2.16
C HIS A 140 7.78 11.31 -1.35
N SER A 141 8.38 11.94 -0.36
CA SER A 141 9.34 11.31 0.53
C SER A 141 8.99 11.57 2.01
N PHE A 142 9.25 10.57 2.84
CA PHE A 142 9.09 10.68 4.28
C PHE A 142 10.18 11.61 4.83
N VAL A 143 9.80 12.47 5.79
CA VAL A 143 10.72 13.35 6.54
C VAL A 143 10.76 12.85 7.98
N PRO A 144 11.93 12.49 8.52
CA PRO A 144 12.09 12.14 9.92
C PRO A 144 11.59 13.25 10.86
N GLU A 145 11.13 12.89 12.05
CA GLU A 145 10.49 13.83 12.98
C GLU A 145 11.44 14.98 13.41
N ASP A 146 12.70 14.65 13.67
CA ASP A 146 13.74 15.62 14.01
C ASP A 146 13.98 16.64 12.89
N GLU A 147 14.06 16.17 11.65
CA GLU A 147 14.17 17.03 10.47
C GLU A 147 12.89 17.86 10.25
N ALA A 148 11.71 17.25 10.44
CA ALA A 148 10.43 17.93 10.29
C ALA A 148 10.25 19.11 11.25
N VAL A 149 10.71 18.97 12.50
CA VAL A 149 10.70 20.03 13.49
C VAL A 149 11.62 21.19 13.07
N VAL A 150 12.82 20.91 12.58
CA VAL A 150 13.76 21.94 12.10
C VAL A 150 13.18 22.69 10.91
N ILE A 151 12.62 21.96 9.95
CA ILE A 151 11.98 22.56 8.77
C ILE A 151 10.80 23.45 9.20
N ALA A 152 9.92 22.97 10.07
CA ALA A 152 8.76 23.73 10.53
C ALA A 152 9.20 25.01 11.29
N ALA A 153 10.24 24.93 12.10
CA ALA A 153 10.78 26.07 12.81
C ALA A 153 11.29 27.17 11.84
N SER A 154 11.84 26.79 10.69
CA SER A 154 12.28 27.78 9.67
C SER A 154 11.10 28.57 9.08
N PHE A 155 9.89 28.04 9.13
CA PHE A 155 8.62 28.70 8.76
C PHE A 155 7.91 29.32 9.96
N SER A 156 8.54 29.38 11.14
CA SER A 156 7.90 29.83 12.40
C SER A 156 6.62 29.07 12.72
N SER A 157 6.61 27.76 12.46
CA SER A 157 5.45 26.86 12.58
C SER A 157 5.82 25.55 13.26
N THR A 158 4.85 24.68 13.43
CA THR A 158 5.02 23.29 13.87
C THR A 158 4.65 22.34 12.73
N PRO A 159 5.17 21.09 12.69
CA PRO A 159 4.83 20.13 11.62
C PRO A 159 3.32 19.94 11.47
N SER A 160 2.56 19.95 12.56
CA SER A 160 1.10 19.80 12.54
C SER A 160 0.35 20.98 11.87
N GLN A 161 1.02 22.10 11.63
CA GLN A 161 0.44 23.28 10.95
C GLN A 161 0.65 23.24 9.42
N PHE A 162 1.45 22.32 8.92
CA PHE A 162 1.59 22.14 7.47
C PHE A 162 0.25 21.77 6.81
N PRO A 163 0.07 22.09 5.52
CA PRO A 163 -1.08 21.64 4.75
C PRO A 163 -1.29 20.13 4.89
N LYS A 164 -2.55 19.71 4.97
CA LYS A 164 -2.88 18.32 5.29
C LYS A 164 -2.78 17.41 4.06
N LEU A 165 -2.37 16.18 4.31
CA LEU A 165 -2.41 15.06 3.39
C LEU A 165 -3.21 13.93 4.06
N LEU A 166 -4.19 13.38 3.38
CA LEU A 166 -4.98 12.28 3.94
C LEU A 166 -4.15 10.98 3.96
N ALA A 167 -4.22 10.23 5.05
CA ALA A 167 -3.65 8.88 5.10
C ALA A 167 -4.31 7.93 4.07
N THR A 168 -5.55 8.24 3.67
CA THR A 168 -6.30 7.50 2.64
C THR A 168 -5.96 7.91 1.20
N ASP A 169 -5.12 8.94 1.00
CA ASP A 169 -4.65 9.32 -0.33
C ASP A 169 -3.91 8.14 -0.98
N PRO A 170 -4.15 7.83 -2.27
CA PRO A 170 -3.51 6.70 -2.95
C PRO A 170 -1.97 6.69 -2.84
N VAL A 171 -1.32 7.85 -2.87
CA VAL A 171 0.13 7.95 -2.71
C VAL A 171 0.53 7.67 -1.26
N SER A 172 -0.23 8.19 -0.27
CA SER A 172 -0.01 7.90 1.16
C SER A 172 -0.14 6.41 1.44
N VAL A 173 -1.20 5.79 0.92
CA VAL A 173 -1.42 4.34 1.06
C VAL A 173 -0.28 3.55 0.42
N PHE A 174 0.15 3.92 -0.79
CA PHE A 174 1.23 3.22 -1.50
C PHE A 174 2.57 3.35 -0.76
N LYS A 175 2.93 4.56 -0.35
CA LYS A 175 4.18 4.86 0.39
C LYS A 175 4.12 4.45 1.87
N GLY A 176 2.93 4.08 2.36
CA GLY A 176 2.72 3.70 3.75
C GLY A 176 2.88 4.86 4.73
N PHE A 177 2.47 6.06 4.36
CA PHE A 177 2.45 7.18 5.30
C PHE A 177 1.32 7.01 6.30
N GLU A 178 1.58 7.39 7.55
CA GLU A 178 0.63 7.27 8.67
C GLU A 178 0.29 8.63 9.27
N PRO A 179 -0.85 8.76 9.94
CA PRO A 179 -1.19 9.99 10.65
C PRO A 179 -0.06 10.39 11.60
N GLY A 180 0.37 11.65 11.50
CA GLY A 180 1.52 12.17 12.24
C GLY A 180 2.79 12.32 11.39
N ASP A 181 2.90 11.61 10.28
CA ASP A 181 4.05 11.72 9.39
C ASP A 181 4.12 13.10 8.71
N THR A 182 5.34 13.58 8.48
CA THR A 182 5.60 14.72 7.60
C THR A 182 6.14 14.22 6.27
N VAL A 183 5.57 14.74 5.18
CA VAL A 183 5.90 14.32 3.82
C VAL A 183 6.43 15.52 3.03
N ARG A 184 7.60 15.34 2.43
CA ARG A 184 8.18 16.27 1.45
C ARG A 184 7.66 15.91 0.07
N ILE A 185 7.18 16.90 -0.68
CA ILE A 185 6.69 16.77 -2.04
C ILE A 185 7.55 17.64 -2.95
N GLN A 186 8.25 17.01 -3.90
CA GLN A 186 9.07 17.69 -4.88
C GLN A 186 8.31 17.79 -6.20
N ARG A 187 8.00 19.02 -6.60
CA ARG A 187 7.33 19.32 -7.88
C ARG A 187 8.34 19.86 -8.87
N ARG A 188 8.27 19.37 -10.09
CA ARG A 188 9.01 19.99 -11.20
C ARG A 188 8.30 21.29 -11.57
N SER A 189 9.04 22.39 -11.64
CA SER A 189 8.49 23.65 -12.13
C SER A 189 8.05 23.50 -13.59
N LEU A 190 6.81 23.85 -13.89
CA LEU A 190 6.28 23.88 -15.26
C LEU A 190 6.78 25.08 -16.08
N GLY A 191 7.53 26.01 -15.46
CA GLY A 191 7.98 27.25 -16.06
C GLY A 191 9.31 27.19 -16.82
N GLY A 192 9.88 26.01 -17.05
CA GLY A 192 11.13 25.87 -17.81
C GLY A 192 12.41 26.29 -17.08
N TYR A 193 12.31 26.79 -15.86
CA TYR A 193 13.45 26.98 -14.97
C TYR A 193 13.64 25.67 -14.18
N ASN A 194 14.89 25.21 -14.08
CA ASN A 194 15.25 23.93 -13.42
C ASN A 194 15.05 23.93 -11.88
N GLU A 195 14.19 24.78 -11.37
CA GLU A 195 13.89 24.86 -9.94
C GLU A 195 12.80 23.87 -9.58
N SER A 196 13.16 22.86 -8.78
CA SER A 196 12.21 21.99 -8.13
C SER A 196 11.59 22.74 -6.95
N GLU A 197 10.28 22.88 -6.91
CA GLU A 197 9.55 23.42 -5.79
C GLU A 197 9.35 22.32 -4.73
N GLU A 198 9.84 22.58 -3.51
CA GLU A 198 9.60 21.70 -2.36
C GLU A 198 8.42 22.20 -1.54
N THR A 199 7.50 21.31 -1.22
CA THR A 199 6.39 21.58 -0.30
C THR A 199 6.29 20.48 0.75
N PHE A 200 5.82 20.85 1.92
CA PHE A 200 5.65 19.90 3.05
C PHE A 200 4.19 19.72 3.38
N ARG A 201 3.82 18.49 3.75
CA ARG A 201 2.47 18.16 4.18
C ARG A 201 2.50 17.29 5.43
N TYR A 202 1.51 17.48 6.28
CA TYR A 202 1.30 16.68 7.48
C TYR A 202 0.17 15.69 7.25
N VAL A 203 0.40 14.41 7.55
CA VAL A 203 -0.56 13.33 7.31
C VAL A 203 -1.60 13.28 8.44
N ILE A 204 -2.88 13.16 8.07
CA ILE A 204 -4.03 13.05 8.98
C ILE A 204 -4.95 11.90 8.63
#